data_0e2b79b682f4d81723f640f2a0ebe3f5
#
_entry.id   0e2b79b682f4d81723f640f2a0ebe3f5
#
_cell.length_a   1.000
_cell.length_b   1.000
_cell.length_c   1.000
_cell.angle_alpha   90.00
_cell.angle_beta   90.00
_cell.angle_gamma   90.00
#
_symmetry.space_group_name_H-M   'P 1'
#
loop_
_entity.id
_entity.type
_entity.pdbx_description
1 polymer ?
#
loop_
_entity_poly.entity_id
_entity_poly.type
_entity_poly.pdbx_seq_one_letter_code
_entity_poly.pdbx_strand_id
1 'polypeptide(L)'
;LAIENFISVKATEGPKLVGALEEHVRAYEVDVIPLQRAVALQPGHPHRVLLESGASLAAKVVLIATGAHWREMKVPGEREYRGKEVAYCPHCDGPLFKGKRVAVIGGGNSGVEAAIDLANIVEHVTLIEFEERLRADAVLQKKLATLPNVSVLTYAQTMEVVGDGQKVTGLNYLERGNGAAQHLPVAGVFVQIGLLPN
;
A
#
# COMPACT_ATOMS: atom_id res chain seq x y z
N LEU A 1 1.41 -14.43 -7.66
CA LEU A 1 0.52 -13.42 -8.23
C LEU A 1 0.87 -13.24 -9.71
N ALA A 2 -0.13 -13.35 -10.60
CA ALA A 2 0.05 -13.08 -12.01
C ALA A 2 0.21 -11.55 -12.22
N ILE A 3 1.11 -11.17 -13.12
CA ILE A 3 1.30 -9.80 -13.58
C ILE A 3 0.82 -9.74 -15.03
N GLU A 4 -0.22 -8.95 -15.31
CA GLU A 4 -0.90 -8.87 -16.62
C GLU A 4 -0.90 -7.44 -17.19
N ASN A 5 -0.36 -6.48 -16.45
CA ASN A 5 -0.38 -5.07 -16.78
C ASN A 5 1.00 -4.47 -17.12
N PHE A 6 2.00 -5.33 -17.40
CA PHE A 6 3.31 -4.86 -17.85
C PHE A 6 3.35 -4.85 -19.39
N ILE A 7 3.62 -3.67 -19.98
CA ILE A 7 3.66 -3.48 -21.43
C ILE A 7 4.56 -4.53 -22.11
N SER A 8 4.10 -5.12 -23.20
CA SER A 8 4.71 -6.19 -23.98
C SER A 8 4.78 -7.57 -23.32
N VAL A 9 4.35 -7.72 -22.07
CA VAL A 9 4.26 -9.01 -21.38
C VAL A 9 2.79 -9.31 -21.09
N LYS A 10 2.20 -10.30 -21.78
CA LYS A 10 0.77 -10.61 -21.66
C LYS A 10 0.39 -11.14 -20.28
N ALA A 11 1.21 -12.04 -19.73
CA ALA A 11 1.06 -12.57 -18.39
C ALA A 11 2.42 -13.12 -17.91
N THR A 12 2.76 -12.87 -16.66
CA THR A 12 3.98 -13.36 -16.02
C THR A 12 3.81 -13.42 -14.51
N GLU A 13 4.85 -13.84 -13.82
CA GLU A 13 4.96 -13.82 -12.35
C GLU A 13 6.12 -12.93 -11.93
N GLY A 14 6.05 -12.34 -10.74
CA GLY A 14 7.06 -11.41 -10.24
C GLY A 14 8.50 -11.92 -10.39
N PRO A 15 8.84 -13.13 -9.90
CA PRO A 15 10.20 -13.66 -10.02
C PRO A 15 10.67 -13.84 -11.48
N LYS A 16 9.77 -14.25 -12.37
CA LYS A 16 10.10 -14.42 -13.81
C LYS A 16 10.35 -13.07 -14.48
N LEU A 17 9.51 -12.07 -14.16
CA LEU A 17 9.69 -10.71 -14.70
C LEU A 17 11.01 -10.10 -14.24
N VAL A 18 11.30 -10.18 -12.95
CA VAL A 18 12.55 -9.65 -12.38
C VAL A 18 13.77 -10.36 -12.96
N GLY A 19 13.72 -11.70 -13.10
CA GLY A 19 14.80 -12.46 -13.72
C GLY A 19 15.06 -12.05 -15.17
N ALA A 20 14.00 -11.87 -15.97
CA ALA A 20 14.13 -11.41 -17.35
C ALA A 20 14.69 -9.99 -17.46
N LEU A 21 14.30 -9.09 -16.55
CA LEU A 21 14.84 -7.73 -16.49
C LEU A 21 16.32 -7.73 -16.09
N GLU A 22 16.71 -8.57 -15.14
CA GLU A 22 18.11 -8.72 -14.72
C GLU A 22 18.97 -9.31 -15.85
N GLU A 23 18.50 -10.35 -16.55
CA GLU A 23 19.17 -10.93 -17.70
C GLU A 23 19.36 -9.86 -18.80
N HIS A 24 18.34 -9.05 -19.07
CA HIS A 24 18.43 -7.99 -20.03
C HIS A 24 19.46 -6.92 -19.64
N VAL A 25 19.52 -6.53 -18.38
CA VAL A 25 20.54 -5.57 -17.90
C VAL A 25 21.95 -6.14 -18.06
N ARG A 26 22.14 -7.43 -17.75
CA ARG A 26 23.45 -8.11 -17.87
C ARG A 26 23.91 -8.31 -19.33
N ALA A 27 23.03 -8.12 -20.32
CA ALA A 27 23.41 -8.11 -21.73
C ALA A 27 24.20 -6.84 -22.13
N TYR A 28 24.23 -5.84 -21.26
CA TYR A 28 25.02 -4.61 -21.43
C TYR A 28 26.23 -4.62 -20.49
N GLU A 29 27.22 -3.76 -20.76
CA GLU A 29 28.40 -3.57 -19.91
C GLU A 29 28.03 -2.81 -18.62
N VAL A 30 27.26 -3.47 -17.74
CA VAL A 30 26.78 -2.94 -16.46
C VAL A 30 27.17 -3.87 -15.32
N ASP A 31 27.85 -3.34 -14.31
CA ASP A 31 28.13 -4.08 -13.08
C ASP A 31 26.91 -4.11 -12.18
N VAL A 32 26.39 -5.30 -11.90
CA VAL A 32 25.35 -5.53 -10.93
C VAL A 32 25.98 -6.03 -9.62
N ILE A 33 25.88 -5.24 -8.55
CA ILE A 33 26.45 -5.56 -7.25
C ILE A 33 25.33 -5.98 -6.29
N PRO A 34 25.01 -7.27 -6.19
CA PRO A 34 23.93 -7.73 -5.34
C PRO A 34 24.31 -7.70 -3.86
N LEU A 35 23.29 -7.71 -2.98
CA LEU A 35 23.43 -7.80 -1.53
C LEU A 35 24.29 -6.69 -0.90
N GLN A 36 24.32 -5.52 -1.54
CA GLN A 36 24.98 -4.32 -1.03
C GLN A 36 23.94 -3.24 -0.74
N ARG A 37 23.90 -2.81 0.52
CA ARG A 37 23.00 -1.75 0.95
C ARG A 37 23.74 -0.41 0.91
N ALA A 38 23.19 0.56 0.17
CA ALA A 38 23.63 1.94 0.25
C ALA A 38 23.09 2.56 1.55
N VAL A 39 23.97 3.14 2.35
CA VAL A 39 23.61 3.75 3.65
C VAL A 39 23.73 5.26 3.65
N ALA A 40 24.49 5.85 2.73
CA ALA A 40 24.58 7.29 2.58
C ALA A 40 25.01 7.68 1.18
N LEU A 41 24.56 8.87 0.76
CA LEU A 41 25.07 9.57 -0.41
C LEU A 41 25.78 10.84 0.04
N GLN A 42 27.04 10.97 -0.33
CA GLN A 42 27.84 12.17 -0.13
C GLN A 42 27.91 12.93 -1.47
N PRO A 43 27.23 14.08 -1.58
CA PRO A 43 27.34 14.94 -2.76
C PRO A 43 28.78 15.45 -2.92
N GLY A 44 29.23 15.54 -4.17
CA GLY A 44 30.57 16.01 -4.51
C GLY A 44 30.90 15.83 -5.98
N HIS A 45 32.17 16.05 -6.34
CA HIS A 45 32.68 15.79 -7.70
C HIS A 45 33.94 14.92 -7.60
N PRO A 46 33.83 13.58 -7.67
CA PRO A 46 32.62 12.76 -7.87
C PRO A 46 31.73 12.64 -6.62
N HIS A 47 30.45 12.28 -6.80
CA HIS A 47 29.59 11.83 -5.71
C HIS A 47 30.11 10.51 -5.15
N ARG A 48 29.87 10.26 -3.85
CA ARG A 48 30.21 8.98 -3.22
C ARG A 48 28.98 8.35 -2.59
N VAL A 49 28.75 7.09 -2.97
CA VAL A 49 27.74 6.22 -2.33
C VAL A 49 28.45 5.33 -1.33
N LEU A 50 28.10 5.44 -0.06
CA LEU A 50 28.64 4.61 1.01
C LEU A 50 27.80 3.35 1.18
N LEU A 51 28.45 2.21 1.27
CA LEU A 51 27.82 0.92 1.46
C LEU A 51 27.93 0.45 2.91
N GLU A 52 26.97 -0.36 3.36
CA GLU A 52 26.97 -0.92 4.72
C GLU A 52 28.20 -1.78 5.00
N SER A 53 28.79 -2.38 3.98
CA SER A 53 30.07 -3.11 4.07
C SER A 53 31.30 -2.24 4.38
N GLY A 54 31.15 -0.91 4.41
CA GLY A 54 32.25 0.06 4.54
C GLY A 54 32.91 0.45 3.22
N ALA A 55 32.56 -0.20 2.12
CA ALA A 55 33.03 0.18 0.78
C ALA A 55 32.35 1.48 0.30
N SER A 56 32.97 2.15 -0.68
CA SER A 56 32.36 3.33 -1.33
C SER A 56 32.48 3.25 -2.85
N LEU A 57 31.46 3.72 -3.51
CA LEU A 57 31.42 3.87 -4.97
C LEU A 57 31.49 5.34 -5.31
N ALA A 58 32.32 5.70 -6.30
CA ALA A 58 32.45 7.07 -6.79
C ALA A 58 31.80 7.17 -8.19
N ALA A 59 30.93 8.16 -8.40
CA ALA A 59 30.25 8.35 -9.66
C ALA A 59 30.05 9.84 -9.99
N LYS A 60 30.07 10.19 -11.28
CA LYS A 60 29.74 11.55 -11.74
C LYS A 60 28.25 11.86 -11.61
N VAL A 61 27.40 10.82 -11.73
CA VAL A 61 25.94 10.90 -11.60
C VAL A 61 25.45 9.71 -10.78
N VAL A 62 24.47 9.94 -9.92
CA VAL A 62 23.80 8.89 -9.12
C VAL A 62 22.31 8.94 -9.41
N LEU A 63 21.75 7.81 -9.86
CA LEU A 63 20.32 7.64 -10.06
C LEU A 63 19.75 6.86 -8.87
N ILE A 64 18.84 7.49 -8.11
CA ILE A 64 18.19 6.89 -6.95
C ILE A 64 16.89 6.23 -7.41
N ALA A 65 16.84 4.90 -7.39
CA ALA A 65 15.67 4.09 -7.79
C ALA A 65 15.35 3.04 -6.70
N THR A 66 15.36 3.46 -5.43
CA THR A 66 15.25 2.60 -4.27
C THR A 66 13.82 2.12 -3.97
N GLY A 67 12.82 2.65 -4.67
CA GLY A 67 11.41 2.30 -4.44
C GLY A 67 10.87 2.85 -3.12
N ALA A 68 9.76 2.26 -2.69
CA ALA A 68 9.05 2.64 -1.48
C ALA A 68 8.34 1.43 -0.86
N HIS A 69 7.97 1.54 0.40
CA HIS A 69 7.13 0.56 1.08
C HIS A 69 5.86 1.21 1.63
N TRP A 70 4.83 0.40 1.83
CA TRP A 70 3.56 0.87 2.38
C TRP A 70 3.74 1.34 3.82
N ARG A 71 3.11 2.47 4.14
CA ARG A 71 3.00 2.93 5.51
C ARG A 71 2.05 2.01 6.27
N GLU A 72 2.49 1.49 7.41
CA GLU A 72 1.69 0.68 8.32
C GLU A 72 0.91 1.58 9.30
N MET A 73 -0.28 1.13 9.72
CA MET A 73 -1.07 1.80 10.77
C MET A 73 -0.40 1.66 12.14
N LYS A 74 0.35 0.58 12.34
CA LYS A 74 1.01 0.19 13.60
C LYS A 74 0.02 -0.06 14.75
N VAL A 75 -1.10 -0.66 14.42
CA VAL A 75 -2.13 -1.07 15.39
C VAL A 75 -2.08 -2.58 15.64
N PRO A 76 -2.59 -3.06 16.82
CA PRO A 76 -2.76 -4.48 17.05
C PRO A 76 -3.55 -5.17 15.93
N GLY A 77 -3.20 -6.42 15.62
CA GLY A 77 -3.81 -7.23 14.56
C GLY A 77 -3.33 -6.92 13.14
N GLU A 78 -2.79 -5.73 12.84
CA GLU A 78 -2.35 -5.39 11.49
C GLU A 78 -1.31 -6.38 10.95
N ARG A 79 -0.28 -6.70 11.74
CA ARG A 79 0.79 -7.62 11.31
C ARG A 79 0.35 -9.08 11.31
N GLU A 80 -0.53 -9.46 12.22
CA GLU A 80 -1.04 -10.83 12.34
C GLU A 80 -1.82 -11.25 11.08
N TYR A 81 -2.63 -10.32 10.55
CA TYR A 81 -3.49 -10.57 9.38
C TYR A 81 -2.92 -10.00 8.07
N ARG A 82 -1.69 -9.47 8.09
CA ARG A 82 -1.01 -8.97 6.89
C ARG A 82 -0.79 -10.06 5.86
N GLY A 83 -1.14 -9.79 4.60
CA GLY A 83 -1.05 -10.75 3.49
C GLY A 83 -2.12 -11.83 3.52
N LYS A 84 -3.10 -11.68 4.42
CA LYS A 84 -4.36 -12.42 4.47
C LYS A 84 -5.50 -11.44 4.23
N GLU A 85 -6.14 -10.95 5.30
CA GLU A 85 -7.25 -10.01 5.20
C GLU A 85 -6.86 -8.55 5.50
N VAL A 86 -5.61 -8.27 5.92
CA VAL A 86 -5.02 -6.91 5.89
C VAL A 86 -4.17 -6.79 4.64
N ALA A 87 -4.60 -5.95 3.71
CA ALA A 87 -4.05 -5.79 2.38
C ALA A 87 -3.64 -4.33 2.10
N TYR A 88 -2.70 -4.16 1.18
CA TYR A 88 -2.18 -2.85 0.77
C TYR A 88 -2.38 -2.59 -0.73
N CYS A 89 -2.80 -3.60 -1.49
CA CYS A 89 -3.03 -3.51 -2.94
C CYS A 89 -4.50 -3.83 -3.26
N PRO A 90 -5.37 -2.84 -3.45
CA PRO A 90 -6.79 -3.07 -3.77
C PRO A 90 -7.00 -3.89 -5.04
N HIS A 91 -6.21 -3.62 -6.08
CA HIS A 91 -6.30 -4.36 -7.35
C HIS A 91 -5.83 -5.81 -7.23
N CYS A 92 -4.81 -6.07 -6.37
CA CYS A 92 -4.26 -7.41 -6.20
C CYS A 92 -5.20 -8.30 -5.38
N ASP A 93 -5.70 -7.76 -4.27
CA ASP A 93 -6.36 -8.53 -3.22
C ASP A 93 -7.90 -8.35 -3.24
N GLY A 94 -8.40 -7.27 -3.84
CA GLY A 94 -9.84 -6.96 -3.92
C GLY A 94 -10.72 -8.13 -4.38
N PRO A 95 -10.36 -8.88 -5.42
CA PRO A 95 -11.15 -10.04 -5.88
C PRO A 95 -11.39 -11.12 -4.81
N LEU A 96 -10.51 -11.26 -3.80
CA LEU A 96 -10.64 -12.20 -2.70
C LEU A 96 -11.77 -11.81 -1.70
N PHE A 97 -12.23 -10.56 -1.80
CA PHE A 97 -13.27 -10.00 -0.93
C PHE A 97 -14.62 -9.83 -1.64
N LYS A 98 -14.81 -10.48 -2.80
CA LYS A 98 -16.08 -10.42 -3.53
C LYS A 98 -17.25 -10.77 -2.63
N GLY A 99 -18.26 -9.88 -2.60
CA GLY A 99 -19.49 -10.05 -1.80
C GLY A 99 -19.28 -9.95 -0.29
N LYS A 100 -18.14 -9.43 0.18
CA LYS A 100 -17.85 -9.21 1.61
C LYS A 100 -17.87 -7.71 1.92
N ARG A 101 -17.94 -7.37 3.19
CA ARG A 101 -17.80 -6.00 3.70
C ARG A 101 -16.33 -5.74 4.04
N VAL A 102 -15.79 -4.62 3.61
CA VAL A 102 -14.38 -4.25 3.85
C VAL A 102 -14.24 -2.83 4.36
N ALA A 103 -13.14 -2.55 5.04
CA ALA A 103 -12.73 -1.20 5.40
C ALA A 103 -11.55 -0.75 4.51
N VAL A 104 -11.54 0.52 4.14
CA VAL A 104 -10.40 1.20 3.53
C VAL A 104 -9.92 2.29 4.49
N ILE A 105 -8.65 2.28 4.84
CA ILE A 105 -8.07 3.23 5.79
C ILE A 105 -7.26 4.28 5.04
N GLY A 106 -7.68 5.55 5.14
CA GLY A 106 -7.05 6.72 4.53
C GLY A 106 -7.93 7.40 3.49
N GLY A 107 -8.15 8.69 3.63
CA GLY A 107 -9.02 9.53 2.80
C GLY A 107 -8.29 10.44 1.81
N GLY A 108 -7.04 10.11 1.46
CA GLY A 108 -6.32 10.72 0.33
C GLY A 108 -6.73 10.09 -1.01
N ASN A 109 -6.10 10.53 -2.12
CA ASN A 109 -6.42 10.01 -3.46
C ASN A 109 -6.39 8.48 -3.51
N SER A 110 -5.31 7.85 -3.03
CA SER A 110 -5.18 6.39 -3.05
C SER A 110 -6.29 5.65 -2.29
N GLY A 111 -6.71 6.18 -1.13
CA GLY A 111 -7.78 5.56 -0.36
C GLY A 111 -9.15 5.72 -1.00
N VAL A 112 -9.44 6.89 -1.57
CA VAL A 112 -10.70 7.14 -2.28
C VAL A 112 -10.78 6.34 -3.57
N GLU A 113 -9.69 6.26 -4.36
CA GLU A 113 -9.59 5.40 -5.55
C GLU A 113 -9.79 3.92 -5.17
N ALA A 114 -9.11 3.45 -4.12
CA ALA A 114 -9.29 2.10 -3.61
C ALA A 114 -10.76 1.80 -3.23
N ALA A 115 -11.42 2.74 -2.57
CA ALA A 115 -12.82 2.58 -2.19
C ALA A 115 -13.76 2.53 -3.42
N ILE A 116 -13.49 3.35 -4.44
CA ILE A 116 -14.24 3.35 -5.70
C ILE A 116 -14.08 2.00 -6.43
N ASP A 117 -12.85 1.51 -6.53
CA ASP A 117 -12.55 0.26 -7.24
C ASP A 117 -13.16 -0.95 -6.51
N LEU A 118 -12.96 -1.01 -5.20
CA LEU A 118 -13.52 -2.08 -4.36
C LEU A 118 -15.04 -2.10 -4.36
N ALA A 119 -15.70 -0.95 -4.46
CA ALA A 119 -17.16 -0.86 -4.50
C ALA A 119 -17.79 -1.64 -5.67
N ASN A 120 -17.05 -1.87 -6.75
CA ASN A 120 -17.49 -2.70 -7.87
C ASN A 120 -17.34 -4.22 -7.64
N ILE A 121 -16.67 -4.62 -6.55
CA ILE A 121 -16.30 -6.01 -6.29
C ILE A 121 -16.97 -6.54 -5.02
N VAL A 122 -16.98 -5.72 -3.97
CA VAL A 122 -17.40 -6.11 -2.62
C VAL A 122 -18.86 -5.73 -2.34
N GLU A 123 -19.43 -6.28 -1.27
CA GLU A 123 -20.78 -5.92 -0.82
C GLU A 123 -20.85 -4.46 -0.34
N HIS A 124 -19.91 -4.06 0.50
CA HIS A 124 -19.87 -2.72 1.08
C HIS A 124 -18.46 -2.30 1.43
N VAL A 125 -18.14 -1.03 1.19
CA VAL A 125 -16.88 -0.39 1.58
C VAL A 125 -17.14 0.66 2.66
N THR A 126 -16.40 0.60 3.76
CA THR A 126 -16.35 1.70 4.73
C THR A 126 -14.99 2.38 4.63
N LEU A 127 -14.96 3.61 4.12
CA LEU A 127 -13.76 4.44 4.06
C LEU A 127 -13.59 5.18 5.40
N ILE A 128 -12.45 4.99 6.06
CA ILE A 128 -12.14 5.61 7.37
C ILE A 128 -11.01 6.62 7.18
N GLU A 129 -11.27 7.87 7.55
CA GLU A 129 -10.29 8.96 7.51
C GLU A 129 -10.07 9.52 8.92
N PHE A 130 -8.80 9.71 9.26
CA PHE A 130 -8.38 10.27 10.54
C PHE A 130 -8.73 11.74 10.70
N GLU A 131 -8.64 12.51 9.63
CA GLU A 131 -8.97 13.94 9.61
C GLU A 131 -10.49 14.17 9.46
N GLU A 132 -10.93 15.39 9.73
CA GLU A 132 -12.35 15.78 9.62
C GLU A 132 -12.87 15.76 8.17
N ARG A 133 -11.97 15.80 7.20
CA ARG A 133 -12.30 15.86 5.77
C ARG A 133 -11.41 14.92 4.95
N LEU A 134 -11.96 14.40 3.88
CA LEU A 134 -11.18 13.72 2.86
C LEU A 134 -10.22 14.72 2.21
N ARG A 135 -9.00 14.25 1.93
CA ARG A 135 -7.95 15.03 1.25
C ARG A 135 -7.80 14.67 -0.22
N ALA A 136 -8.61 13.76 -0.72
CA ALA A 136 -8.65 13.39 -2.12
C ALA A 136 -9.16 14.54 -3.00
N ASP A 137 -8.84 14.50 -4.27
CA ASP A 137 -9.29 15.45 -5.27
C ASP A 137 -10.83 15.49 -5.35
N ALA A 138 -11.38 16.67 -5.62
CA ALA A 138 -12.82 16.89 -5.64
C ALA A 138 -13.56 15.98 -6.64
N VAL A 139 -12.92 15.63 -7.76
CA VAL A 139 -13.48 14.73 -8.77
C VAL A 139 -13.66 13.30 -8.22
N LEU A 140 -12.69 12.82 -7.45
CA LEU A 140 -12.75 11.51 -6.80
C LEU A 140 -13.80 11.48 -5.70
N GLN A 141 -13.87 12.54 -4.86
CA GLN A 141 -14.89 12.65 -3.82
C GLN A 141 -16.30 12.69 -4.41
N LYS A 142 -16.52 13.42 -5.51
CA LYS A 142 -17.81 13.43 -6.23
C LYS A 142 -18.17 12.04 -6.75
N LYS A 143 -17.22 11.31 -7.34
CA LYS A 143 -17.43 9.93 -7.81
C LYS A 143 -17.78 9.01 -6.65
N LEU A 144 -17.02 9.07 -5.55
CA LEU A 144 -17.26 8.27 -4.34
C LEU A 144 -18.69 8.46 -3.82
N ALA A 145 -19.17 9.73 -3.74
CA ALA A 145 -20.51 10.06 -3.25
C ALA A 145 -21.66 9.51 -4.11
N THR A 146 -21.39 9.06 -5.34
CA THR A 146 -22.41 8.41 -6.20
C THR A 146 -22.58 6.92 -5.94
N LEU A 147 -21.72 6.32 -5.12
CA LEU A 147 -21.70 4.87 -4.89
C LEU A 147 -22.55 4.51 -3.67
N PRO A 148 -23.68 3.78 -3.86
CA PRO A 148 -24.62 3.50 -2.77
C PRO A 148 -24.08 2.51 -1.74
N ASN A 149 -23.08 1.73 -2.09
CA ASN A 149 -22.45 0.74 -1.22
C ASN A 149 -21.14 1.23 -0.61
N VAL A 150 -20.92 2.55 -0.53
CA VAL A 150 -19.77 3.15 0.15
C VAL A 150 -20.25 4.05 1.27
N SER A 151 -19.71 3.86 2.46
CA SER A 151 -19.86 4.76 3.60
C SER A 151 -18.54 5.43 3.93
N VAL A 152 -18.58 6.70 4.35
CA VAL A 152 -17.40 7.47 4.73
C VAL A 152 -17.51 7.84 6.21
N LEU A 153 -16.49 7.45 6.97
CA LEU A 153 -16.29 7.84 8.37
C LEU A 153 -15.08 8.76 8.45
N THR A 154 -15.31 10.03 8.63
CA THR A 154 -14.27 11.03 8.89
C THR A 154 -14.09 11.24 10.39
N TYR A 155 -12.97 11.83 10.78
CA TYR A 155 -12.60 12.10 12.17
C TYR A 155 -12.62 10.82 13.02
N ALA A 156 -12.17 9.71 12.43
CA ALA A 156 -12.17 8.38 13.03
C ALA A 156 -10.76 7.78 13.01
N GLN A 157 -10.30 7.30 14.15
CA GLN A 157 -8.98 6.70 14.31
C GLN A 157 -9.10 5.19 14.42
N THR A 158 -8.49 4.47 13.49
CA THR A 158 -8.35 3.01 13.60
C THR A 158 -7.48 2.67 14.79
N MET A 159 -7.97 1.79 15.67
CA MET A 159 -7.31 1.40 16.91
C MET A 159 -6.79 -0.03 16.87
N GLU A 160 -7.49 -0.94 16.19
CA GLU A 160 -7.18 -2.36 16.20
C GLU A 160 -7.85 -3.07 15.01
N VAL A 161 -7.19 -4.03 14.43
CA VAL A 161 -7.79 -5.03 13.54
C VAL A 161 -8.13 -6.26 14.37
N VAL A 162 -9.42 -6.59 14.44
CA VAL A 162 -9.93 -7.70 15.25
C VAL A 162 -10.09 -8.94 14.39
N GLY A 163 -9.71 -10.09 14.93
CA GLY A 163 -9.92 -11.38 14.29
C GLY A 163 -10.08 -12.52 15.27
N ASP A 164 -10.34 -13.70 14.76
CA ASP A 164 -10.56 -14.95 15.52
C ASP A 164 -9.31 -15.83 15.62
N GLY A 165 -8.14 -15.29 15.25
CA GLY A 165 -6.87 -16.02 15.15
C GLY A 165 -6.66 -16.69 13.79
N GLN A 166 -7.70 -16.83 12.97
CA GLN A 166 -7.61 -17.39 11.62
C GLN A 166 -7.86 -16.33 10.55
N LYS A 167 -8.81 -15.43 10.76
CA LYS A 167 -9.25 -14.39 9.83
C LYS A 167 -9.70 -13.13 10.57
N VAL A 168 -9.75 -12.01 9.83
CA VAL A 168 -10.32 -10.75 10.29
C VAL A 168 -11.83 -10.89 10.44
N THR A 169 -12.37 -10.40 11.56
CA THR A 169 -13.81 -10.34 11.85
C THR A 169 -14.33 -8.92 12.01
N GLY A 170 -13.43 -7.95 12.20
CA GLY A 170 -13.80 -6.56 12.37
C GLY A 170 -12.63 -5.62 12.57
N LEU A 171 -12.96 -4.39 12.89
CA LEU A 171 -12.03 -3.31 13.15
C LEU A 171 -12.59 -2.45 14.29
N ASN A 172 -11.77 -2.13 15.28
CA ASN A 172 -12.09 -1.18 16.31
C ASN A 172 -11.56 0.20 15.95
N TYR A 173 -12.39 1.23 16.09
CA TYR A 173 -11.99 2.62 15.86
C TYR A 173 -12.54 3.54 16.93
N LEU A 174 -11.94 4.70 17.07
CA LEU A 174 -12.35 5.78 17.96
C LEU A 174 -12.96 6.91 17.15
N GLU A 175 -14.17 7.33 17.47
CA GLU A 175 -14.74 8.58 17.00
C GLU A 175 -14.04 9.74 17.70
N ARG A 176 -13.19 10.48 17.03
CA ARG A 176 -12.35 11.51 17.63
C ARG A 176 -13.12 12.72 18.14
N GLY A 177 -14.36 12.93 17.67
CA GLY A 177 -15.22 14.03 18.08
C GLY A 177 -15.79 13.90 19.49
N ASN A 178 -16.10 12.68 19.92
CA ASN A 178 -16.74 12.39 21.21
C ASN A 178 -15.95 11.38 22.06
N GLY A 179 -14.88 10.80 21.52
CA GLY A 179 -14.07 9.79 22.21
C GLY A 179 -14.73 8.41 22.30
N ALA A 180 -15.82 8.15 21.57
CA ALA A 180 -16.51 6.88 21.63
C ALA A 180 -15.75 5.79 20.87
N ALA A 181 -15.53 4.64 21.52
CA ALA A 181 -15.00 3.45 20.86
C ALA A 181 -16.12 2.73 20.13
N GLN A 182 -15.87 2.35 18.90
CA GLN A 182 -16.82 1.69 18.00
C GLN A 182 -16.20 0.42 17.42
N HIS A 183 -17.06 -0.53 17.07
CA HIS A 183 -16.68 -1.75 16.38
C HIS A 183 -17.36 -1.80 15.00
N LEU A 184 -16.57 -2.05 13.95
CA LEU A 184 -17.04 -2.21 12.57
C LEU A 184 -16.82 -3.65 12.13
N PRO A 185 -17.87 -4.45 11.92
CA PRO A 185 -17.74 -5.79 11.36
C PRO A 185 -17.31 -5.73 9.89
N VAL A 186 -16.12 -6.25 9.58
CA VAL A 186 -15.57 -6.34 8.23
C VAL A 186 -14.78 -7.63 8.07
N ALA A 187 -14.72 -8.13 6.85
CA ALA A 187 -13.94 -9.32 6.49
C ALA A 187 -12.55 -8.99 5.93
N GLY A 188 -12.22 -7.71 5.79
CA GLY A 188 -10.91 -7.28 5.32
C GLY A 188 -10.67 -5.79 5.50
N VAL A 189 -9.41 -5.42 5.55
CA VAL A 189 -8.94 -4.04 5.76
C VAL A 189 -7.89 -3.70 4.71
N PHE A 190 -8.12 -2.65 3.93
CA PHE A 190 -7.20 -2.12 2.93
C PHE A 190 -6.53 -0.85 3.46
N VAL A 191 -5.22 -0.90 3.66
CA VAL A 191 -4.46 0.22 4.25
C VAL A 191 -3.91 1.12 3.14
N GLN A 192 -4.40 2.37 3.06
CA GLN A 192 -4.10 3.34 2.02
C GLN A 192 -3.66 4.69 2.60
N ILE A 193 -2.73 4.65 3.56
CA ILE A 193 -2.22 5.83 4.28
C ILE A 193 -0.88 6.35 3.75
N GLY A 194 -0.54 5.98 2.51
CA GLY A 194 0.62 6.46 1.79
C GLY A 194 1.81 5.51 1.79
N LEU A 195 2.88 5.98 1.18
CA LEU A 195 4.15 5.27 1.00
C LEU A 195 5.25 5.96 1.80
N LEU A 196 6.25 5.18 2.18
CA LEU A 196 7.52 5.66 2.73
C LEU A 196 8.63 5.29 1.74
N PRO A 197 9.48 6.25 1.34
CA PRO A 197 10.64 5.94 0.50
C PRO A 197 11.62 5.02 1.26
N ASN A 198 12.27 4.15 0.52
CA ASN A 198 13.36 3.31 1.03
C ASN A 198 14.67 4.07 1.11
#